data_d47db1194e8eb9d680e813f32993f96b
#
_entry.id   d47db1194e8eb9d680e813f32993f96b
#
_cell.length_a   1.000
_cell.length_b   1.000
_cell.length_c   1.000
_cell.angle_alpha   90.00
_cell.angle_beta   90.00
_cell.angle_gamma   90.00
#
_symmetry.space_group_name_H-M   'P 1'
#
loop_
_entity.id
_entity.type
_entity.pdbx_description
1 polymer ?
#
loop_
_entity_poly.entity_id
_entity_poly.type
_entity_poly.pdbx_seq_one_letter_code
_entity_poly.pdbx_strand_id
1 'polypeptide(L)'
;LAANLGVGAGANPEVGRKAADESRDDIAEALAGADMVFITCGEGGGTGTGAAPIVADIAMNEVGALTVAVVTKPFTFEGRKRKKSAEEGIKTLSDCVDTMIVIPNDKLLDIAEKKTTMLEAFAIADGVLSQGTQGITDLITVPGIINLDFADVKTIMKQAGTAMMGIGTASGDTRAVDAAQQAISSPLLESSIDGATRVLLSIAGSKDLGIQEISDAADVVANAVDPEANICLLYTSDA
;
A
#
# COMPACT_ATOMS: atom_id res chain seq x y z
N LEU A 1 -19.25 -17.21 2.15
CA LEU A 1 -18.27 -18.12 1.54
C LEU A 1 -18.73 -19.57 1.70
N ALA A 2 -19.63 -20.01 0.77
CA ALA A 2 -20.29 -21.32 0.85
C ALA A 2 -19.30 -22.50 0.80
N ALA A 3 -18.27 -22.40 -0.05
CA ALA A 3 -17.25 -23.45 -0.18
C ALA A 3 -16.46 -23.76 1.12
N ASN A 4 -16.43 -22.82 2.07
CA ASN A 4 -15.69 -22.98 3.31
C ASN A 4 -16.55 -23.37 4.51
N LEU A 5 -17.88 -23.51 4.36
CA LEU A 5 -18.81 -23.81 5.45
C LEU A 5 -18.56 -22.96 6.72
N GLY A 6 -18.13 -21.70 6.56
CA GLY A 6 -17.79 -20.80 7.66
C GLY A 6 -16.44 -21.04 8.31
N VAL A 7 -15.61 -21.97 7.80
CA VAL A 7 -14.21 -22.14 8.21
C VAL A 7 -13.29 -21.51 7.18
N GLY A 8 -12.14 -20.98 7.60
CA GLY A 8 -11.17 -20.37 6.69
C GLY A 8 -10.62 -21.35 5.65
N ALA A 9 -9.97 -20.83 4.60
CA ALA A 9 -9.36 -21.63 3.52
C ALA A 9 -8.14 -22.47 3.97
N GLY A 10 -7.74 -22.35 5.23
CA GLY A 10 -6.51 -22.94 5.74
C GLY A 10 -5.29 -22.38 5.00
N ALA A 11 -4.32 -23.23 4.72
CA ALA A 11 -3.13 -22.86 3.95
C ALA A 11 -3.27 -23.20 2.44
N ASN A 12 -4.51 -23.33 1.92
CA ASN A 12 -4.75 -23.72 0.53
C ASN A 12 -5.39 -22.57 -0.28
N PRO A 13 -4.61 -21.88 -1.15
CA PRO A 13 -5.12 -20.78 -1.98
C PRO A 13 -6.25 -21.19 -2.93
N GLU A 14 -6.25 -22.44 -3.44
CA GLU A 14 -7.30 -22.93 -4.33
C GLU A 14 -8.69 -22.92 -3.67
N VAL A 15 -8.75 -23.17 -2.35
CA VAL A 15 -10.01 -23.12 -1.60
C VAL A 15 -10.49 -21.66 -1.49
N GLY A 16 -9.57 -20.72 -1.21
CA GLY A 16 -9.89 -19.29 -1.17
C GLY A 16 -10.35 -18.78 -2.53
N ARG A 17 -9.68 -19.16 -3.61
CA ARG A 17 -10.04 -18.81 -4.99
C ARG A 17 -11.45 -19.29 -5.34
N LYS A 18 -11.73 -20.56 -5.13
CA LYS A 18 -13.06 -21.14 -5.41
C LYS A 18 -14.17 -20.46 -4.61
N ALA A 19 -13.92 -20.16 -3.34
CA ALA A 19 -14.90 -19.46 -2.49
C ALA A 19 -15.20 -18.04 -3.00
N ALA A 20 -14.19 -17.32 -3.49
CA ALA A 20 -14.39 -16.01 -4.10
C ALA A 20 -15.12 -16.11 -5.45
N ASP A 21 -14.76 -17.08 -6.31
CA ASP A 21 -15.44 -17.33 -7.57
C ASP A 21 -16.93 -17.66 -7.38
N GLU A 22 -17.29 -18.46 -6.37
CA GLU A 22 -18.68 -18.78 -6.04
C GLU A 22 -19.49 -17.55 -5.58
N SER A 23 -18.82 -16.53 -5.04
CA SER A 23 -19.43 -15.30 -4.56
C SER A 23 -19.20 -14.11 -5.51
N ARG A 24 -18.87 -14.37 -6.78
CA ARG A 24 -18.46 -13.33 -7.75
C ARG A 24 -19.52 -12.25 -7.93
N ASP A 25 -20.76 -12.65 -8.11
CA ASP A 25 -21.87 -11.71 -8.30
C ASP A 25 -22.12 -10.85 -7.03
N ASP A 26 -22.08 -11.46 -5.85
CA ASP A 26 -22.24 -10.73 -4.58
C ASP A 26 -21.09 -9.71 -4.37
N ILE A 27 -19.87 -10.07 -4.76
CA ILE A 27 -18.70 -9.17 -4.68
C ILE A 27 -18.87 -8.02 -5.68
N ALA A 28 -19.27 -8.31 -6.92
CA ALA A 28 -19.49 -7.29 -7.94
C ALA A 28 -20.59 -6.30 -7.52
N GLU A 29 -21.70 -6.81 -6.95
CA GLU A 29 -22.78 -5.97 -6.42
C GLU A 29 -22.28 -5.07 -5.27
N ALA A 30 -21.50 -5.63 -4.34
CA ALA A 30 -20.95 -4.88 -3.21
C ALA A 30 -19.95 -3.78 -3.63
N LEU A 31 -19.25 -3.95 -4.76
CA LEU A 31 -18.29 -3.00 -5.30
C LEU A 31 -18.90 -2.05 -6.35
N ALA A 32 -20.15 -2.23 -6.71
CA ALA A 32 -20.80 -1.46 -7.77
C ALA A 32 -20.75 0.05 -7.51
N GLY A 33 -20.28 0.81 -8.50
CA GLY A 33 -20.18 2.27 -8.42
C GLY A 33 -18.95 2.80 -7.65
N ALA A 34 -18.03 1.93 -7.22
CA ALA A 34 -16.78 2.37 -6.63
C ALA A 34 -15.85 2.94 -7.71
N ASP A 35 -15.28 4.13 -7.46
CA ASP A 35 -14.25 4.73 -8.30
C ASP A 35 -12.86 4.14 -8.02
N MET A 36 -12.63 3.68 -6.78
CA MET A 36 -11.39 3.09 -6.31
C MET A 36 -11.67 1.95 -5.33
N VAL A 37 -10.88 0.88 -5.43
CA VAL A 37 -10.97 -0.28 -4.55
C VAL A 37 -9.59 -0.60 -4.00
N PHE A 38 -9.50 -0.69 -2.66
CA PHE A 38 -8.32 -1.19 -1.98
C PHE A 38 -8.48 -2.67 -1.64
N ILE A 39 -7.45 -3.44 -1.93
CA ILE A 39 -7.37 -4.86 -1.55
C ILE A 39 -6.22 -5.00 -0.57
N THR A 40 -6.55 -5.40 0.66
CA THR A 40 -5.54 -5.61 1.70
C THR A 40 -5.59 -7.04 2.21
N CYS A 41 -4.45 -7.69 2.24
CA CYS A 41 -4.35 -9.03 2.82
C CYS A 41 -2.90 -9.39 3.17
N GLY A 42 -2.77 -10.38 4.04
CA GLY A 42 -1.50 -11.11 4.23
C GLY A 42 -1.39 -12.24 3.21
N GLU A 43 -0.32 -12.23 2.44
CA GLU A 43 -0.02 -13.25 1.46
C GLU A 43 0.61 -14.50 2.10
N GLY A 44 0.47 -15.64 1.44
CA GLY A 44 1.00 -16.93 1.88
C GLY A 44 0.00 -17.83 2.61
N GLY A 45 -1.18 -17.29 2.93
CA GLY A 45 -2.32 -18.04 3.45
C GLY A 45 -3.24 -18.57 2.35
N GLY A 46 -4.36 -19.14 2.73
CA GLY A 46 -5.34 -19.66 1.77
C GLY A 46 -6.34 -18.60 1.29
N THR A 47 -6.84 -17.76 2.20
CA THR A 47 -7.89 -16.78 1.90
C THR A 47 -7.32 -15.60 1.13
N GLY A 48 -6.35 -14.86 1.69
CA GLY A 48 -5.75 -13.69 1.03
C GLY A 48 -5.16 -14.06 -0.34
N THR A 49 -4.24 -14.99 -0.35
CA THR A 49 -3.53 -15.44 -1.56
C THR A 49 -4.48 -15.95 -2.66
N GLY A 50 -5.56 -16.64 -2.28
CA GLY A 50 -6.50 -17.22 -3.25
C GLY A 50 -7.62 -16.29 -3.69
N ALA A 51 -8.21 -15.52 -2.76
CA ALA A 51 -9.38 -14.70 -3.05
C ALA A 51 -9.00 -13.31 -3.59
N ALA A 52 -7.89 -12.71 -3.16
CA ALA A 52 -7.52 -11.36 -3.55
C ALA A 52 -7.44 -11.16 -5.08
N PRO A 53 -6.84 -12.07 -5.89
CA PRO A 53 -6.83 -11.92 -7.34
C PRO A 53 -8.22 -11.92 -7.97
N ILE A 54 -9.17 -12.70 -7.42
CA ILE A 54 -10.56 -12.74 -7.92
C ILE A 54 -11.27 -11.43 -7.62
N VAL A 55 -11.14 -10.92 -6.38
CA VAL A 55 -11.72 -9.63 -6.01
C VAL A 55 -11.11 -8.50 -6.84
N ALA A 56 -9.81 -8.56 -7.09
CA ALA A 56 -9.10 -7.59 -7.93
C ALA A 56 -9.63 -7.59 -9.38
N ASP A 57 -9.77 -8.77 -9.97
CA ASP A 57 -10.31 -8.93 -11.32
C ASP A 57 -11.72 -8.35 -11.44
N ILE A 58 -12.59 -8.62 -10.47
CA ILE A 58 -13.94 -8.05 -10.42
C ILE A 58 -13.89 -6.53 -10.34
N ALA A 59 -13.10 -5.98 -9.41
CA ALA A 59 -12.96 -4.54 -9.21
C ALA A 59 -12.45 -3.82 -10.46
N MET A 60 -11.42 -4.37 -11.10
CA MET A 60 -10.77 -3.75 -12.26
C MET A 60 -11.58 -3.94 -13.55
N ASN A 61 -12.05 -5.16 -13.82
CA ASN A 61 -12.62 -5.52 -15.13
C ASN A 61 -14.14 -5.46 -15.20
N GLU A 62 -14.86 -5.71 -14.10
CA GLU A 62 -16.33 -5.67 -14.09
C GLU A 62 -16.86 -4.31 -13.58
N VAL A 63 -16.25 -3.79 -12.51
CA VAL A 63 -16.64 -2.50 -11.92
C VAL A 63 -15.94 -1.34 -12.62
N GLY A 64 -14.71 -1.53 -13.09
CA GLY A 64 -13.90 -0.49 -13.74
C GLY A 64 -13.25 0.49 -12.76
N ALA A 65 -13.14 0.09 -11.48
CA ALA A 65 -12.53 0.88 -10.43
C ALA A 65 -11.00 0.89 -10.54
N LEU A 66 -10.36 2.00 -10.13
CA LEU A 66 -8.93 2.00 -9.89
C LEU A 66 -8.63 1.01 -8.75
N THR A 67 -7.87 -0.05 -9.04
CA THR A 67 -7.66 -1.15 -8.11
C THR A 67 -6.23 -1.12 -7.56
N VAL A 68 -6.12 -0.96 -6.25
CA VAL A 68 -4.85 -0.86 -5.55
C VAL A 68 -4.74 -1.97 -4.51
N ALA A 69 -3.69 -2.79 -4.59
CA ALA A 69 -3.40 -3.78 -3.58
C ALA A 69 -2.30 -3.30 -2.63
N VAL A 70 -2.53 -3.47 -1.33
CA VAL A 70 -1.54 -3.27 -0.28
C VAL A 70 -1.45 -4.57 0.52
N VAL A 71 -0.38 -5.32 0.33
CA VAL A 71 -0.26 -6.68 0.85
C VAL A 71 1.04 -6.89 1.61
N THR A 72 1.03 -7.86 2.54
CA THR A 72 2.24 -8.21 3.29
C THR A 72 2.81 -9.56 2.85
N LYS A 73 4.15 -9.65 2.80
CA LYS A 73 4.87 -10.92 2.75
C LYS A 73 5.02 -11.47 4.16
N PRO A 74 4.86 -12.79 4.37
CA PRO A 74 5.01 -13.39 5.70
C PRO A 74 6.42 -13.22 6.25
N PHE A 75 6.53 -13.24 7.57
CA PHE A 75 7.83 -13.30 8.25
C PHE A 75 8.56 -14.60 7.89
N THR A 76 9.89 -14.55 7.88
CA THR A 76 10.73 -15.72 7.58
C THR A 76 10.47 -16.88 8.56
N PHE A 77 10.15 -16.61 9.84
CA PHE A 77 9.83 -17.64 10.82
C PHE A 77 8.51 -18.38 10.56
N GLU A 78 7.61 -17.84 9.70
CA GLU A 78 6.38 -18.52 9.29
C GLU A 78 6.62 -19.69 8.33
N GLY A 79 7.83 -19.82 7.79
CA GLY A 79 8.30 -20.97 7.06
C GLY A 79 8.31 -20.81 5.53
N ARG A 80 9.18 -21.59 4.90
CA ARG A 80 9.46 -21.52 3.46
C ARG A 80 8.24 -21.80 2.58
N LYS A 81 7.35 -22.71 3.00
CA LYS A 81 6.14 -23.04 2.23
C LYS A 81 5.23 -21.83 2.11
N ARG A 82 5.06 -21.09 3.24
CA ARG A 82 4.22 -19.89 3.28
C ARG A 82 4.83 -18.77 2.46
N LYS A 83 6.15 -18.58 2.53
CA LYS A 83 6.87 -17.62 1.70
C LYS A 83 6.70 -17.89 0.20
N LYS A 84 6.87 -19.15 -0.23
CA LYS A 84 6.67 -19.54 -1.64
C LYS A 84 5.23 -19.29 -2.11
N SER A 85 4.24 -19.65 -1.28
CA SER A 85 2.83 -19.40 -1.57
C SER A 85 2.55 -17.90 -1.71
N ALA A 86 3.18 -17.06 -0.85
CA ALA A 86 3.07 -15.60 -0.95
C ALA A 86 3.66 -15.04 -2.24
N GLU A 87 4.83 -15.51 -2.66
CA GLU A 87 5.49 -15.10 -3.90
C GLU A 87 4.62 -15.43 -5.14
N GLU A 88 4.03 -16.63 -5.17
CA GLU A 88 3.12 -17.05 -6.22
C GLU A 88 1.82 -16.22 -6.23
N GLY A 89 1.25 -15.94 -5.05
CA GLY A 89 0.05 -15.11 -4.89
C GLY A 89 0.26 -13.66 -5.31
N ILE A 90 1.34 -13.04 -4.87
CA ILE A 90 1.74 -11.68 -5.25
C ILE A 90 1.88 -11.55 -6.77
N LYS A 91 2.52 -12.53 -7.40
CA LYS A 91 2.65 -12.55 -8.86
C LYS A 91 1.29 -12.60 -9.56
N THR A 92 0.39 -13.45 -9.10
CA THR A 92 -0.96 -13.56 -9.67
C THR A 92 -1.77 -12.30 -9.43
N LEU A 93 -1.68 -11.72 -8.23
CA LEU A 93 -2.40 -10.49 -7.88
C LEU A 93 -1.90 -9.28 -8.68
N SER A 94 -0.58 -9.21 -8.96
CA SER A 94 0.01 -8.10 -9.71
C SER A 94 -0.54 -7.97 -11.14
N ASP A 95 -0.98 -9.08 -11.73
CA ASP A 95 -1.58 -9.09 -13.07
C ASP A 95 -3.06 -8.60 -13.05
N CYS A 96 -3.66 -8.46 -11.86
CA CYS A 96 -5.07 -8.13 -11.64
C CYS A 96 -5.29 -6.76 -10.98
N VAL A 97 -4.25 -5.95 -10.77
CA VAL A 97 -4.36 -4.65 -10.12
C VAL A 97 -3.64 -3.56 -10.92
N ASP A 98 -4.05 -2.31 -10.73
CA ASP A 98 -3.36 -1.15 -11.33
C ASP A 98 -2.05 -0.84 -10.61
N THR A 99 -2.08 -0.90 -9.29
CA THR A 99 -0.91 -0.64 -8.43
C THR A 99 -0.86 -1.66 -7.31
N MET A 100 0.32 -2.16 -7.02
CA MET A 100 0.55 -3.07 -5.91
C MET A 100 1.69 -2.59 -5.02
N ILE A 101 1.40 -2.41 -3.74
CA ILE A 101 2.38 -2.14 -2.69
C ILE A 101 2.58 -3.43 -1.90
N VAL A 102 3.82 -3.89 -1.85
CA VAL A 102 4.20 -5.10 -1.11
C VAL A 102 5.05 -4.71 0.09
N ILE A 103 4.62 -5.13 1.28
CA ILE A 103 5.30 -4.84 2.54
C ILE A 103 5.93 -6.14 3.04
N PRO A 104 7.27 -6.24 3.05
CA PRO A 104 7.94 -7.41 3.63
C PRO A 104 7.90 -7.34 5.15
N ASN A 105 7.19 -8.26 5.82
CA ASN A 105 7.11 -8.26 7.27
C ASN A 105 8.50 -8.36 7.95
N ASP A 106 9.46 -9.04 7.33
CA ASP A 106 10.83 -9.10 7.86
C ASP A 106 11.46 -7.72 8.03
N LYS A 107 11.14 -6.75 7.16
CA LYS A 107 11.62 -5.37 7.26
C LYS A 107 11.04 -4.60 8.45
N LEU A 108 9.87 -5.02 8.94
CA LEU A 108 9.27 -4.45 10.13
C LEU A 108 10.04 -4.81 11.39
N LEU A 109 10.79 -5.93 11.37
CA LEU A 109 11.68 -6.31 12.47
C LEU A 109 12.89 -5.39 12.58
N ASP A 110 13.30 -4.74 11.49
CA ASP A 110 14.42 -3.81 11.49
C ASP A 110 14.09 -2.50 12.24
N ILE A 111 12.79 -2.15 12.31
CA ILE A 111 12.28 -0.98 13.04
C ILE A 111 11.69 -1.33 14.41
N ALA A 112 11.49 -2.62 14.69
CA ALA A 112 10.95 -3.11 15.96
C ALA A 112 12.02 -3.13 17.05
N GLU A 113 11.60 -2.95 18.30
CA GLU A 113 12.49 -3.10 19.45
C GLU A 113 12.90 -4.56 19.64
N LYS A 114 14.10 -4.81 20.16
CA LYS A 114 14.64 -6.17 20.42
C LYS A 114 13.76 -7.05 21.32
N LYS A 115 12.84 -6.46 22.08
CA LYS A 115 11.91 -7.15 22.97
C LYS A 115 10.51 -7.28 22.40
N THR A 116 10.28 -6.87 21.15
CA THR A 116 8.99 -6.95 20.49
C THR A 116 8.47 -8.39 20.46
N THR A 117 7.29 -8.58 20.98
CA THR A 117 6.60 -9.89 20.97
C THR A 117 6.05 -10.19 19.56
N MET A 118 5.70 -11.44 19.32
CA MET A 118 5.08 -11.84 18.05
C MET A 118 3.76 -11.10 17.79
N LEU A 119 2.95 -10.88 18.82
CA LEU A 119 1.68 -10.15 18.70
C LEU A 119 1.92 -8.68 18.33
N GLU A 120 2.91 -8.05 18.93
CA GLU A 120 3.29 -6.67 18.58
C GLU A 120 3.87 -6.58 17.17
N ALA A 121 4.63 -7.57 16.71
CA ALA A 121 5.14 -7.61 15.32
C ALA A 121 4.01 -7.67 14.30
N PHE A 122 2.96 -8.47 14.54
CA PHE A 122 1.78 -8.47 13.69
C PHE A 122 0.98 -7.16 13.79
N ALA A 123 0.87 -6.55 14.96
CA ALA A 123 0.22 -5.26 15.12
C ALA A 123 0.97 -4.13 14.36
N ILE A 124 2.31 -4.19 14.30
CA ILE A 124 3.12 -3.28 13.46
C ILE A 124 2.78 -3.50 11.97
N ALA A 125 2.69 -4.75 11.52
CA ALA A 125 2.32 -5.06 10.14
C ALA A 125 0.92 -4.53 9.79
N ASP A 126 -0.07 -4.72 10.65
CA ASP A 126 -1.42 -4.18 10.49
C ASP A 126 -1.41 -2.64 10.46
N GLY A 127 -0.60 -2.02 11.34
CA GLY A 127 -0.41 -0.57 11.35
C GLY A 127 0.14 -0.01 10.04
N VAL A 128 1.12 -0.67 9.45
CA VAL A 128 1.71 -0.26 8.17
C VAL A 128 0.72 -0.45 7.01
N LEU A 129 -0.05 -1.54 6.99
CA LEU A 129 -1.13 -1.71 6.01
C LEU A 129 -2.19 -0.59 6.12
N SER A 130 -2.57 -0.26 7.35
CA SER A 130 -3.51 0.83 7.62
C SER A 130 -2.94 2.18 7.16
N GLN A 131 -1.69 2.49 7.48
CA GLN A 131 -1.03 3.72 7.03
C GLN A 131 -0.91 3.78 5.50
N GLY A 132 -0.62 2.66 4.85
CA GLY A 132 -0.54 2.59 3.39
C GLY A 132 -1.87 2.90 2.70
N THR A 133 -2.96 2.33 3.19
CA THR A 133 -4.30 2.61 2.66
C THR A 133 -4.79 4.00 3.04
N GLN A 134 -4.57 4.42 4.28
CA GLN A 134 -4.96 5.74 4.77
C GLN A 134 -4.23 6.85 4.02
N GLY A 135 -2.91 6.73 3.85
CA GLY A 135 -2.11 7.73 3.14
C GLY A 135 -2.60 7.99 1.72
N ILE A 136 -3.01 6.95 0.99
CA ILE A 136 -3.60 7.11 -0.36
C ILE A 136 -5.02 7.67 -0.28
N THR A 137 -5.82 7.22 0.68
CA THR A 137 -7.20 7.70 0.86
C THR A 137 -7.21 9.19 1.22
N ASP A 138 -6.32 9.62 2.11
CA ASP A 138 -6.22 11.01 2.55
C ASP A 138 -5.88 11.96 1.41
N LEU A 139 -5.08 11.50 0.42
CA LEU A 139 -4.81 12.27 -0.81
C LEU A 139 -6.09 12.69 -1.56
N ILE A 140 -7.17 11.92 -1.41
CA ILE A 140 -8.42 12.10 -2.16
C ILE A 140 -9.50 12.74 -1.28
N THR A 141 -9.53 12.38 0.00
CA THR A 141 -10.67 12.70 0.89
C THR A 141 -10.42 13.86 1.84
N VAL A 142 -9.15 14.14 2.17
CA VAL A 142 -8.81 15.23 3.09
C VAL A 142 -8.60 16.52 2.29
N PRO A 143 -9.41 17.57 2.52
CA PRO A 143 -9.19 18.85 1.86
C PRO A 143 -7.89 19.48 2.39
N GLY A 144 -6.90 19.60 1.53
CA GLY A 144 -5.62 20.26 1.81
C GLY A 144 -5.58 21.72 1.33
N ILE A 145 -4.48 22.40 1.59
CA ILE A 145 -4.18 23.72 1.02
C ILE A 145 -3.83 23.56 -0.48
N ILE A 146 -3.13 22.49 -0.82
CA ILE A 146 -2.90 22.04 -2.19
C ILE A 146 -3.66 20.71 -2.31
N ASN A 147 -4.69 20.69 -3.15
CA ASN A 147 -5.54 19.52 -3.35
C ASN A 147 -5.14 18.80 -4.65
N LEU A 148 -5.18 17.49 -4.59
CA LEU A 148 -5.12 16.63 -5.76
C LEU A 148 -6.54 16.28 -6.21
N ASP A 149 -6.79 16.35 -7.52
CA ASP A 149 -7.98 15.74 -8.10
C ASP A 149 -7.80 14.22 -8.15
N PHE A 150 -8.89 13.48 -7.95
CA PHE A 150 -8.90 12.01 -8.13
C PHE A 150 -8.36 11.60 -9.51
N ALA A 151 -8.57 12.43 -10.53
CA ALA A 151 -8.03 12.20 -11.87
C ALA A 151 -6.49 12.19 -11.88
N ASP A 152 -5.84 13.03 -11.07
CA ASP A 152 -4.37 13.08 -10.96
C ASP A 152 -3.84 11.82 -10.27
N VAL A 153 -4.45 11.43 -9.15
CA VAL A 153 -4.13 10.18 -8.46
C VAL A 153 -4.33 8.98 -9.38
N LYS A 154 -5.44 8.94 -10.11
CA LYS A 154 -5.73 7.88 -11.07
C LYS A 154 -4.67 7.83 -12.18
N THR A 155 -4.21 8.96 -12.69
CA THR A 155 -3.18 9.03 -13.74
C THR A 155 -1.85 8.46 -13.27
N ILE A 156 -1.47 8.70 -12.02
CA ILE A 156 -0.22 8.21 -11.45
C ILE A 156 -0.33 6.70 -11.14
N MET A 157 -1.45 6.26 -10.58
CA MET A 157 -1.59 4.90 -10.06
C MET A 157 -2.11 3.89 -11.09
N LYS A 158 -2.76 4.35 -12.16
CA LYS A 158 -3.29 3.44 -13.19
C LYS A 158 -2.15 2.74 -13.93
N GLN A 159 -2.20 1.40 -13.92
CA GLN A 159 -1.19 0.55 -14.55
C GLN A 159 0.25 0.92 -14.13
N ALA A 160 0.42 1.30 -12.86
CA ALA A 160 1.74 1.66 -12.32
C ALA A 160 2.57 0.42 -11.95
N GLY A 161 1.93 -0.75 -11.81
CA GLY A 161 2.60 -1.97 -11.42
C GLY A 161 3.01 -1.97 -9.94
N THR A 162 4.24 -2.35 -9.64
CA THR A 162 4.72 -2.37 -8.26
C THR A 162 5.10 -0.97 -7.79
N ALA A 163 4.55 -0.55 -6.68
CA ALA A 163 4.87 0.70 -6.00
C ALA A 163 5.54 0.43 -4.65
N MET A 164 6.27 1.42 -4.17
CA MET A 164 6.91 1.41 -2.87
C MET A 164 6.33 2.52 -1.99
N MET A 165 6.36 2.31 -0.69
CA MET A 165 5.88 3.29 0.29
C MET A 165 6.97 3.55 1.31
N GLY A 166 7.24 4.83 1.57
CA GLY A 166 8.10 5.27 2.65
C GLY A 166 7.35 6.27 3.52
N ILE A 167 7.62 6.24 4.82
CA ILE A 167 7.03 7.13 5.81
C ILE A 167 8.15 7.75 6.62
N GLY A 168 8.07 9.04 6.84
CA GLY A 168 8.99 9.77 7.71
C GLY A 168 8.24 10.74 8.60
N THR A 169 8.69 10.85 9.85
CA THR A 169 8.11 11.76 10.84
C THR A 169 9.25 12.43 11.60
N ALA A 170 9.22 13.74 11.68
CA ALA A 170 10.23 14.52 12.38
C ALA A 170 9.64 15.75 13.07
N SER A 171 10.39 16.35 13.98
CA SER A 171 10.04 17.57 14.69
C SER A 171 11.28 18.46 14.86
N GLY A 172 11.10 19.75 15.10
CA GLY A 172 12.19 20.71 15.23
C GLY A 172 12.39 21.58 14.00
N ASP A 173 13.53 22.28 13.92
CA ASP A 173 13.80 23.30 12.89
C ASP A 173 14.03 22.72 11.48
N THR A 174 14.45 21.47 11.37
CA THR A 174 14.73 20.74 10.11
C THR A 174 13.68 19.66 9.82
N ARG A 175 12.53 19.69 10.51
CA ARG A 175 11.52 18.62 10.53
C ARG A 175 11.10 18.14 9.14
N ALA A 176 10.91 19.03 8.17
CA ALA A 176 10.42 18.68 6.85
C ALA A 176 11.47 17.90 6.04
N VAL A 177 12.72 18.39 6.05
CA VAL A 177 13.85 17.72 5.40
C VAL A 177 14.15 16.37 6.06
N ASP A 178 14.15 16.33 7.41
CA ASP A 178 14.44 15.11 8.16
C ASP A 178 13.36 14.05 7.94
N ALA A 179 12.07 14.45 7.89
CA ALA A 179 10.96 13.55 7.58
C ALA A 179 11.07 13.02 6.13
N ALA A 180 11.34 13.89 5.15
CA ALA A 180 11.55 13.47 3.77
C ALA A 180 12.72 12.49 3.63
N GLN A 181 13.84 12.76 4.29
CA GLN A 181 15.01 11.88 4.31
C GLN A 181 14.70 10.51 4.94
N GLN A 182 13.92 10.48 6.04
CA GLN A 182 13.45 9.24 6.64
C GLN A 182 12.53 8.46 5.69
N ALA A 183 11.61 9.14 4.99
CA ALA A 183 10.70 8.50 4.06
C ALA A 183 11.45 7.82 2.91
N ILE A 184 12.41 8.51 2.27
CA ILE A 184 13.18 7.93 1.15
C ILE A 184 14.21 6.88 1.58
N SER A 185 14.54 6.84 2.87
CA SER A 185 15.45 5.84 3.47
C SER A 185 14.70 4.78 4.27
N SER A 186 13.38 4.75 4.18
CA SER A 186 12.54 3.85 4.97
C SER A 186 12.92 2.38 4.75
N PRO A 187 13.05 1.56 5.81
CA PRO A 187 13.26 0.12 5.68
C PRO A 187 12.14 -0.60 4.94
N LEU A 188 10.94 0.01 4.86
CA LEU A 188 9.79 -0.53 4.13
C LEU A 188 10.00 -0.54 2.61
N LEU A 189 10.95 0.24 2.10
CA LEU A 189 11.36 0.19 0.71
C LEU A 189 12.15 -1.09 0.45
N GLU A 190 11.68 -1.95 -0.45
CA GLU A 190 12.40 -3.18 -0.83
C GLU A 190 13.67 -2.89 -1.66
N SER A 191 13.70 -1.73 -2.32
CA SER A 191 14.82 -1.27 -3.18
C SER A 191 14.99 0.24 -3.08
N SER A 192 16.05 0.76 -3.70
CA SER A 192 16.22 2.21 -3.87
C SER A 192 15.06 2.80 -4.67
N ILE A 193 14.70 4.04 -4.35
CA ILE A 193 13.73 4.82 -5.14
C ILE A 193 14.38 5.42 -6.40
N ASP A 194 15.66 5.20 -6.63
CA ASP A 194 16.36 5.62 -7.84
C ASP A 194 15.63 5.11 -9.07
N GLY A 195 15.34 6.01 -10.00
CA GLY A 195 14.63 5.66 -11.22
C GLY A 195 13.11 5.53 -11.07
N ALA A 196 12.52 5.88 -9.92
CA ALA A 196 11.09 6.01 -9.79
C ALA A 196 10.58 7.12 -10.73
N THR A 197 9.63 6.78 -11.61
CA THR A 197 9.11 7.71 -12.64
C THR A 197 7.81 8.38 -12.23
N ARG A 198 7.17 7.90 -11.15
CA ARG A 198 5.92 8.44 -10.63
C ARG A 198 5.98 8.46 -9.11
N VAL A 199 5.69 9.60 -8.52
CA VAL A 199 5.74 9.80 -7.07
C VAL A 199 4.47 10.49 -6.61
N LEU A 200 3.86 9.94 -5.55
CA LEU A 200 2.85 10.63 -4.75
C LEU A 200 3.51 11.04 -3.44
N LEU A 201 3.60 12.33 -3.20
CA LEU A 201 4.18 12.91 -1.99
C LEU A 201 3.09 13.58 -1.17
N SER A 202 2.82 13.04 0.00
CA SER A 202 1.91 13.64 0.97
C SER A 202 2.71 14.25 2.11
N ILE A 203 2.50 15.52 2.36
CA ILE A 203 3.08 16.23 3.49
C ILE A 203 1.95 16.67 4.41
N ALA A 204 1.97 16.20 5.65
CA ALA A 204 1.05 16.61 6.69
C ALA A 204 1.82 17.29 7.82
N GLY A 205 1.34 18.41 8.30
CA GLY A 205 1.99 19.12 9.38
C GLY A 205 1.08 20.12 10.08
N SER A 206 1.56 20.69 11.17
CA SER A 206 0.86 21.74 11.90
C SER A 206 0.72 23.03 11.08
N LYS A 207 -0.22 23.90 11.47
CA LYS A 207 -0.54 25.15 10.75
C LYS A 207 0.63 26.13 10.58
N ASP A 208 1.74 25.91 11.29
CA ASP A 208 2.97 26.70 11.24
C ASP A 208 4.00 26.16 10.22
N LEU A 209 3.68 25.06 9.50
CA LEU A 209 4.56 24.53 8.47
C LEU A 209 4.68 25.51 7.31
N GLY A 210 5.90 26.02 7.09
CA GLY A 210 6.18 27.04 6.08
C GLY A 210 6.29 26.47 4.67
N ILE A 211 5.98 27.33 3.68
CA ILE A 211 6.09 26.92 2.26
C ILE A 211 7.52 26.54 1.86
N GLN A 212 8.53 27.15 2.49
CA GLN A 212 9.93 26.81 2.25
C GLN A 212 10.25 25.42 2.77
N GLU A 213 9.72 25.04 3.94
CA GLU A 213 9.89 23.68 4.49
C GLU A 213 9.29 22.62 3.56
N ILE A 214 8.13 22.91 2.95
CA ILE A 214 7.47 22.03 1.98
C ILE A 214 8.33 21.91 0.72
N SER A 215 8.86 23.02 0.22
CA SER A 215 9.76 23.03 -0.94
C SER A 215 11.03 22.22 -0.68
N ASP A 216 11.68 22.43 0.45
CA ASP A 216 12.90 21.74 0.83
C ASP A 216 12.67 20.22 0.96
N ALA A 217 11.53 19.80 1.53
CA ALA A 217 11.15 18.39 1.59
C ALA A 217 10.90 17.79 0.19
N ALA A 218 10.21 18.53 -0.68
CA ALA A 218 9.96 18.10 -2.06
C ALA A 218 11.27 17.97 -2.86
N ASP A 219 12.22 18.89 -2.65
CA ASP A 219 13.54 18.84 -3.29
C ASP A 219 14.35 17.60 -2.85
N VAL A 220 14.26 17.19 -1.58
CA VAL A 220 14.88 15.95 -1.10
C VAL A 220 14.37 14.74 -1.87
N VAL A 221 13.05 14.65 -2.09
CA VAL A 221 12.44 13.55 -2.85
C VAL A 221 12.80 13.65 -4.33
N ALA A 222 12.69 14.83 -4.93
CA ALA A 222 12.98 15.06 -6.34
C ALA A 222 14.42 14.69 -6.73
N ASN A 223 15.38 14.95 -5.83
CA ASN A 223 16.80 14.60 -6.04
C ASN A 223 17.08 13.09 -5.89
N ALA A 224 16.15 12.33 -5.34
CA ALA A 224 16.30 10.88 -5.10
C ALA A 224 15.60 10.00 -6.14
N VAL A 225 14.81 10.59 -7.06
CA VAL A 225 14.04 9.87 -8.08
C VAL A 225 14.53 10.20 -9.48
N ASP A 226 13.91 9.65 -10.52
CA ASP A 226 14.23 9.97 -11.90
C ASP A 226 14.05 11.48 -12.15
N PRO A 227 14.98 12.17 -12.84
CA PRO A 227 14.86 13.61 -13.16
C PRO A 227 13.59 13.99 -13.93
N GLU A 228 13.02 13.07 -14.69
CA GLU A 228 11.77 13.25 -15.45
C GLU A 228 10.54 12.69 -14.70
N ALA A 229 10.69 12.37 -13.40
CA ALA A 229 9.60 11.81 -12.62
C ALA A 229 8.41 12.76 -12.51
N ASN A 230 7.21 12.20 -12.65
CA ASN A 230 5.98 12.93 -12.35
C ASN A 230 5.73 12.88 -10.84
N ILE A 231 5.96 14.01 -10.17
CA ILE A 231 5.77 14.16 -8.72
C ILE A 231 4.47 14.90 -8.46
N CYS A 232 3.55 14.22 -7.82
CA CYS A 232 2.26 14.77 -7.40
C CYS A 232 2.31 15.07 -5.90
N LEU A 233 2.17 16.33 -5.53
CA LEU A 233 2.30 16.81 -4.16
C LEU A 233 0.93 17.16 -3.58
N LEU A 234 0.63 16.62 -2.42
CA LEU A 234 -0.45 17.05 -1.52
C LEU A 234 0.14 17.66 -0.26
N TYR A 235 -0.43 18.78 0.16
CA TYR A 235 -0.15 19.36 1.47
C TYR A 235 -1.42 19.52 2.29
N THR A 236 -1.43 18.92 3.47
CA THR A 236 -2.50 19.05 4.46
C THR A 236 -1.98 19.65 5.76
N SER A 237 -2.74 20.55 6.34
CA SER A 237 -2.49 21.01 7.72
C SER A 237 -3.40 20.22 8.65
N ASP A 238 -2.81 19.52 9.62
CA ASP A 238 -3.58 18.94 10.73
C ASP A 238 -4.37 20.06 11.45
N ALA A 239 -5.67 19.81 11.60
CA ALA A 239 -6.59 20.77 12.22
C ALA A 239 -6.55 20.64 13.75
#